data_75421d314e79749b5734541803febd57
#
_entry.id   75421d314e79749b5734541803febd57
#
_cell.length_a   1.000
_cell.length_b   1.000
_cell.length_c   1.000
_cell.angle_alpha   90.00
_cell.angle_beta   90.00
_cell.angle_gamma   90.00
#
_symmetry.space_group_name_H-M   'P 1'
#
loop_
_entity.id
_entity.type
_entity.pdbx_description
1 polymer ?
#
loop_
_entity_poly.entity_id
_entity_poly.type
_entity_poly.pdbx_seq_one_letter_code
_entity_poly.pdbx_strand_id
1 'polypeptide(L)'
;MILELADIRIHPGQQTAFKEAIERGLRTVISGAHGFNGFKLNKGIENPERYVLQIFWATLEDHTVGFRESPEFANWRAIVGPFFAAPPVVEHFELLMKSE
;
A
#
# COMPACT_ATOMS: atom_id res chain seq x y z
N MET A 1 -3.33 -2.95 16.64
CA MET A 1 -3.04 -3.11 15.21
C MET A 1 -3.62 -1.93 14.45
N ILE A 2 -2.87 -1.39 13.52
CA ILE A 2 -3.26 -0.22 12.74
C ILE A 2 -3.44 -0.64 11.29
N LEU A 3 -4.49 -0.14 10.67
CA LEU A 3 -4.72 -0.29 9.24
C LEU A 3 -4.25 0.98 8.54
N GLU A 4 -3.33 0.81 7.59
CA GLU A 4 -3.04 1.85 6.61
C GLU A 4 -3.90 1.59 5.38
N LEU A 5 -4.66 2.58 4.94
CA LEU A 5 -5.45 2.50 3.72
C LEU A 5 -4.92 3.51 2.72
N ALA A 6 -4.48 3.02 1.57
CA ALA A 6 -4.01 3.88 0.48
C ALA A 6 -5.02 3.81 -0.66
N ASP A 7 -5.60 4.95 -1.01
CA ASP A 7 -6.48 5.08 -2.18
C ASP A 7 -5.60 5.48 -3.36
N ILE A 8 -5.45 4.56 -4.32
CA ILE A 8 -4.52 4.70 -5.42
C ILE A 8 -5.27 4.82 -6.74
N ARG A 9 -4.88 5.81 -7.55
CA ARG A 9 -5.37 5.97 -8.92
C ARG A 9 -4.20 5.79 -9.86
N ILE A 10 -4.36 4.93 -10.88
CA ILE A 10 -3.29 4.67 -11.86
C ILE A 10 -3.65 5.23 -13.21
N HIS A 11 -2.64 5.36 -14.06
CA HIS A 11 -2.86 5.77 -15.47
C HIS A 11 -3.66 4.70 -16.20
N PRO A 12 -4.52 5.11 -17.15
CA PRO A 12 -5.35 4.16 -17.88
C PRO A 12 -4.53 3.11 -18.63
N GLY A 13 -5.06 1.88 -18.67
CA GLY A 13 -4.44 0.80 -19.43
C GLY A 13 -3.24 0.14 -18.76
N GLN A 14 -2.88 0.55 -17.56
CA GLN A 14 -1.69 0.05 -16.87
C GLN A 14 -1.99 -1.03 -15.82
N GLN A 15 -3.20 -1.58 -15.82
CA GLN A 15 -3.63 -2.49 -14.76
C GLN A 15 -2.74 -3.72 -14.61
N THR A 16 -2.40 -4.37 -15.72
CA THR A 16 -1.56 -5.59 -15.66
C THR A 16 -0.16 -5.28 -15.15
N ALA A 17 0.47 -4.24 -15.70
CA ALA A 17 1.82 -3.86 -15.29
C ALA A 17 1.83 -3.38 -13.82
N PHE A 18 0.81 -2.64 -13.42
CA PHE A 18 0.70 -2.17 -12.04
C PHE A 18 0.54 -3.33 -11.07
N LYS A 19 -0.31 -4.31 -11.41
CA LYS A 19 -0.50 -5.47 -10.53
C LYS A 19 0.81 -6.20 -10.28
N GLU A 20 1.61 -6.41 -11.32
CA GLU A 20 2.90 -7.06 -11.17
C GLU A 20 3.87 -6.22 -10.34
N ALA A 21 3.91 -4.92 -10.58
CA ALA A 21 4.82 -4.03 -9.87
C ALA A 21 4.45 -3.93 -8.39
N ILE A 22 3.18 -3.70 -8.08
CA ILE A 22 2.76 -3.53 -6.69
C ILE A 22 2.91 -4.83 -5.89
N GLU A 23 2.63 -5.97 -6.51
CA GLU A 23 2.85 -7.26 -5.87
C GLU A 23 4.33 -7.43 -5.54
N ARG A 24 5.22 -7.12 -6.48
CA ARG A 24 6.66 -7.20 -6.22
C ARG A 24 7.07 -6.27 -5.09
N GLY A 25 6.60 -5.03 -5.10
CA GLY A 25 6.91 -4.06 -4.05
C GLY A 25 6.42 -4.49 -2.68
N LEU A 26 5.19 -5.03 -2.61
CA LEU A 26 4.64 -5.52 -1.35
C LEU A 26 5.44 -6.70 -0.82
N ARG A 27 5.79 -7.67 -1.67
CA ARG A 27 6.45 -8.89 -1.22
C ARG A 27 7.94 -8.72 -0.99
N THR A 28 8.60 -7.82 -1.68
CA THR A 28 10.07 -7.67 -1.58
C THR A 28 10.51 -6.47 -0.74
N VAL A 29 9.65 -5.46 -0.56
CA VAL A 29 10.01 -4.25 0.17
C VAL A 29 9.19 -4.13 1.45
N ILE A 30 7.87 -3.99 1.32
CA ILE A 30 7.02 -3.71 2.48
C ILE A 30 6.96 -4.88 3.45
N SER A 31 6.91 -6.11 2.94
CA SER A 31 6.80 -7.29 3.81
C SER A 31 8.00 -7.49 4.72
N GLY A 32 9.14 -6.87 4.42
CA GLY A 32 10.31 -6.91 5.29
C GLY A 32 10.38 -5.79 6.32
N ALA A 33 9.42 -4.87 6.32
CA ALA A 33 9.43 -3.75 7.23
C ALA A 33 9.06 -4.17 8.65
N HIS A 34 9.69 -3.54 9.65
CA HIS A 34 9.37 -3.82 11.05
C HIS A 34 7.90 -3.47 11.33
N GLY A 35 7.21 -4.37 11.98
CA GLY A 35 5.81 -4.17 12.32
C GLY A 35 4.80 -4.52 11.23
N PHE A 36 5.27 -4.94 10.06
CA PHE A 36 4.38 -5.37 8.98
C PHE A 36 3.59 -6.61 9.39
N ASN A 37 2.27 -6.59 9.18
CA ASN A 37 1.36 -7.65 9.62
C ASN A 37 0.39 -8.10 8.52
N GLY A 38 0.74 -7.90 7.27
CA GLY A 38 -0.06 -8.38 6.16
C GLY A 38 -0.65 -7.26 5.32
N PHE A 39 -1.15 -7.63 4.14
CA PHE A 39 -1.76 -6.68 3.23
C PHE A 39 -2.95 -7.29 2.51
N LYS A 40 -3.82 -6.40 2.00
CA LYS A 40 -4.86 -6.75 1.03
C LYS A 40 -4.87 -5.70 -0.04
N LEU A 41 -5.04 -6.12 -1.29
CA LEU A 41 -5.13 -5.20 -2.42
C LEU A 41 -6.44 -5.47 -3.16
N ASN A 42 -7.23 -4.43 -3.35
CA ASN A 42 -8.50 -4.52 -4.04
C ASN A 42 -8.51 -3.56 -5.22
N LYS A 43 -9.08 -4.02 -6.34
CA LYS A 43 -9.27 -3.18 -7.53
C LYS A 43 -10.73 -2.76 -7.61
N GLY A 44 -10.97 -1.49 -7.95
CA GLY A 44 -12.32 -1.00 -8.13
C GLY A 44 -13.04 -1.72 -9.26
N ILE A 45 -14.30 -2.09 -9.02
CA ILE A 45 -15.16 -2.69 -10.05
C ILE A 45 -15.73 -1.59 -10.93
N GLU A 46 -16.31 -0.55 -10.30
CA GLU A 46 -16.87 0.59 -11.02
C GLU A 46 -15.81 1.43 -11.70
N ASN A 47 -14.60 1.50 -11.07
CA ASN A 47 -13.48 2.25 -11.60
C ASN A 47 -12.22 1.36 -11.60
N PRO A 48 -11.93 0.70 -12.74
CA PRO A 48 -10.81 -0.25 -12.80
C PRO A 48 -9.42 0.40 -12.69
N GLU A 49 -9.35 1.72 -12.64
CA GLU A 49 -8.09 2.45 -12.44
C GLU A 49 -7.89 2.83 -10.98
N ARG A 50 -8.82 2.48 -10.12
CA ARG A 50 -8.75 2.75 -8.69
C ARG A 50 -8.45 1.47 -7.93
N TYR A 51 -7.50 1.57 -7.02
CA TYR A 51 -7.13 0.46 -6.13
C TYR A 51 -7.16 0.94 -4.69
N VAL A 52 -7.53 0.02 -3.80
CA VAL A 52 -7.47 0.27 -2.36
C VAL A 52 -6.48 -0.73 -1.79
N LEU A 53 -5.37 -0.21 -1.29
CA LEU A 53 -4.34 -1.02 -0.65
C LEU A 53 -4.50 -0.88 0.86
N GLN A 54 -4.61 -2.03 1.53
CA GLN A 54 -4.68 -2.11 2.98
C GLN A 54 -3.42 -2.78 3.49
N ILE A 55 -2.69 -2.12 4.38
CA ILE A 55 -1.51 -2.70 5.02
C ILE A 55 -1.74 -2.65 6.52
N PHE A 56 -1.49 -3.77 7.18
CA PHE A 56 -1.65 -3.87 8.63
C PHE A 56 -0.29 -3.71 9.30
N TRP A 57 -0.24 -2.82 10.30
CA TRP A 57 0.98 -2.50 11.04
C TRP A 57 0.77 -2.75 12.53
N ALA A 58 1.81 -3.20 13.22
CA ALA A 58 1.73 -3.39 14.67
C ALA A 58 1.47 -2.06 15.37
N THR A 59 2.16 -1.00 14.95
CA THR A 59 1.96 0.36 15.49
C THR A 59 1.90 1.38 14.36
N LEU A 60 1.34 2.55 14.64
CA LEU A 60 1.30 3.65 13.69
C LEU A 60 2.73 4.08 13.30
N GLU A 61 3.62 4.16 14.27
CA GLU A 61 4.99 4.64 14.06
C GLU A 61 5.81 3.68 13.20
N ASP A 62 5.48 2.38 13.17
CA ASP A 62 6.14 1.43 12.28
C ASP A 62 5.97 1.86 10.82
N HIS A 63 4.84 2.44 10.47
CA HIS A 63 4.62 2.97 9.13
C HIS A 63 5.12 4.41 8.99
N THR A 64 4.65 5.32 9.84
CA THR A 64 4.87 6.76 9.64
C THR A 64 6.30 7.19 9.89
N VAL A 65 7.03 6.46 10.73
CA VAL A 65 8.42 6.74 11.05
C VAL A 65 9.32 5.63 10.53
N GLY A 66 9.12 4.40 11.00
CA GLY A 66 10.01 3.29 10.67
C GLY A 66 10.14 3.05 9.19
N PHE A 67 9.03 2.87 8.49
CA PHE A 67 9.07 2.61 7.06
C PHE A 67 9.26 3.89 6.25
N ARG A 68 8.44 4.91 6.53
CA ARG A 68 8.42 6.13 5.70
C ARG A 68 9.75 6.88 5.73
N GLU A 69 10.51 6.78 6.81
CA GLU A 69 11.83 7.44 6.93
C GLU A 69 12.99 6.50 6.60
N SER A 70 12.69 5.28 6.15
CA SER A 70 13.73 4.31 5.78
C SER A 70 14.09 4.43 4.30
N PRO A 71 15.28 3.93 3.90
CA PRO A 71 15.64 3.85 2.49
C PRO A 71 14.66 2.98 1.68
N GLU A 72 13.98 2.05 2.33
CA GLU A 72 13.05 1.15 1.67
C GLU A 72 11.82 1.89 1.12
N PHE A 73 11.44 3.01 1.72
CA PHE A 73 10.35 3.82 1.20
C PHE A 73 10.66 4.34 -0.21
N ALA A 74 11.91 4.77 -0.46
CA ALA A 74 12.31 5.20 -1.78
C ALA A 74 12.28 4.05 -2.78
N ASN A 75 12.65 2.84 -2.35
CA ASN A 75 12.57 1.65 -3.21
C ASN A 75 11.11 1.34 -3.56
N TRP A 76 10.22 1.40 -2.59
CA TRP A 76 8.79 1.22 -2.82
C TRP A 76 8.27 2.23 -3.84
N ARG A 77 8.58 3.50 -3.66
CA ARG A 77 8.14 4.56 -4.58
C ARG A 77 8.71 4.39 -5.98
N ALA A 78 9.94 3.92 -6.11
CA ALA A 78 10.53 3.66 -7.42
C ALA A 78 9.79 2.56 -8.17
N ILE A 79 9.27 1.57 -7.45
CA ILE A 79 8.55 0.45 -8.06
C ILE A 79 7.14 0.86 -8.48
N VAL A 80 6.40 1.54 -7.61
CA VAL A 80 4.96 1.79 -7.85
C VAL A 80 4.66 3.22 -8.30
N GLY A 81 5.50 4.17 -7.96
CA GLY A 81 5.25 5.59 -8.24
C GLY A 81 4.98 5.94 -9.70
N PRO A 82 5.69 5.33 -10.66
CA PRO A 82 5.46 5.65 -12.08
C PRO A 82 4.05 5.36 -12.57
N PHE A 83 3.30 4.53 -11.87
CA PHE A 83 1.93 4.18 -12.26
C PHE A 83 0.88 5.17 -11.74
N PHE A 84 1.22 5.99 -10.76
CA PHE A 84 0.24 6.85 -10.10
C PHE A 84 -0.20 7.99 -11.01
N ALA A 85 -1.53 8.09 -11.23
CA ALA A 85 -2.11 9.23 -11.94
C ALA A 85 -2.19 10.47 -11.04
N ALA A 86 -2.18 10.26 -9.73
CA ALA A 86 -2.20 11.31 -8.71
C ALA A 86 -1.53 10.76 -7.46
N PRO A 87 -1.05 11.60 -6.55
CA PRO A 87 -0.52 11.12 -5.27
C PRO A 87 -1.58 10.31 -4.53
N PRO A 88 -1.23 9.12 -4.02
CA PRO A 88 -2.18 8.32 -3.24
C PRO A 88 -2.63 9.06 -1.99
N VAL A 89 -3.91 8.88 -1.63
CA VAL A 89 -4.43 9.40 -0.38
C VAL A 89 -4.30 8.30 0.66
N VAL A 90 -3.53 8.57 1.71
CA VAL A 90 -3.23 7.59 2.75
C VAL A 90 -3.85 8.02 4.06
N GLU A 91 -4.60 7.11 4.68
CA GLU A 91 -5.21 7.32 5.99
C GLU A 91 -4.94 6.11 6.87
N HIS A 92 -5.04 6.31 8.17
CA HIS A 92 -4.81 5.25 9.15
C HIS A 92 -6.06 5.04 9.98
N PHE A 93 -6.30 3.77 10.35
CA PHE A 93 -7.47 3.38 11.12
C PHE A 93 -7.05 2.43 12.24
N GLU A 94 -7.73 2.57 13.37
CA GLU A 94 -7.57 1.69 14.51
C GLU A 94 -8.52 0.51 14.35
N LEU A 95 -8.02 -0.72 14.47
CA LEU A 95 -8.90 -1.89 14.40
C LEU A 95 -9.70 -1.98 15.69
N LEU A 96 -11.02 -1.92 15.60
CA LEU A 96 -11.89 -2.04 16.77
C LEU A 96 -12.40 -3.46 16.96
N MET A 97 -12.76 -4.16 15.89
CA MET A 97 -13.25 -5.53 16.02
C MET A 97 -13.14 -6.28 14.69
N LYS A 98 -13.06 -7.59 14.81
CA LYS A 98 -13.12 -8.53 13.70
C LYS A 98 -14.19 -9.57 13.98
N SER A 99 -14.68 -10.20 12.90
CA SER A 99 -15.71 -11.23 13.04
C SER A 99 -15.18 -12.55 13.61
N GLU A 100 -13.88 -12.72 13.64
CA GLU A 100 -13.26 -13.96 14.12
C GLU A 100 -12.04 -13.71 14.96
#